data_cba619bb6b307b79e2bc7650af9a3a29
#
_entry.id   cba619bb6b307b79e2bc7650af9a3a29
#
_cell.length_a   1.000
_cell.length_b   1.000
_cell.length_c   1.000
_cell.angle_alpha   90.00
_cell.angle_beta   90.00
_cell.angle_gamma   90.00
#
_symmetry.space_group_name_H-M   'P 1'
#
loop_
_entity.id
_entity.type
_entity.pdbx_description
1 polymer ?
#
loop_
_entity_poly.entity_id
_entity_poly.type
_entity_poly.pdbx_seq_one_letter_code
_entity_poly.pdbx_strand_id
1 'polypeptide(L)'
;MKSNLQSASPADTLMKISPKGAFIRSAIIPGWGQVYNKKPVKGLVLLSAEGYFLYNFFYYNQIYDYVKTTKETLGIETWVGLTEEEKKAQVLAVTGYELTLNSWRPREKRNKYGWWSLGTYIFCLLDAVVDAHLINFPKGEIELGSTETGLNLSVRMNF
;
A
#
# COMPACT_ATOMS: atom_id res chain seq x y z
N MET A 1 -2.07 12.62 -58.77
CA MET A 1 -1.38 12.48 -57.47
C MET A 1 -2.40 12.85 -56.39
N LYS A 2 -3.01 11.84 -55.74
CA LYS A 2 -3.92 12.07 -54.60
C LYS A 2 -3.07 11.80 -53.35
N SER A 3 -2.73 12.87 -52.64
CA SER A 3 -2.09 12.81 -51.32
C SER A 3 -3.06 12.25 -50.30
N ASN A 4 -2.86 11.00 -49.88
CA ASN A 4 -3.52 10.44 -48.69
C ASN A 4 -2.98 11.14 -47.42
N LEU A 5 -3.60 12.24 -47.05
CA LEU A 5 -3.51 12.75 -45.69
C LEU A 5 -4.34 11.82 -44.80
N GLN A 6 -3.72 10.77 -44.32
CA GLN A 6 -4.25 9.96 -43.24
C GLN A 6 -4.25 10.84 -41.99
N SER A 7 -5.38 11.45 -41.70
CA SER A 7 -5.60 12.18 -40.45
C SER A 7 -5.47 11.17 -39.32
N ALA A 8 -4.38 11.25 -38.55
CA ALA A 8 -4.22 10.50 -37.32
C ALA A 8 -5.43 10.77 -36.44
N SER A 9 -6.16 9.72 -36.10
CA SER A 9 -7.33 9.82 -35.22
C SER A 9 -6.87 10.36 -33.87
N PRO A 10 -7.64 11.28 -33.22
CA PRO A 10 -7.33 11.77 -31.88
C PRO A 10 -7.23 10.67 -30.81
N ALA A 11 -7.67 9.45 -31.12
CA ALA A 11 -7.59 8.29 -30.25
C ALA A 11 -6.13 7.74 -30.07
N ASP A 12 -5.21 8.02 -31.01
CA ASP A 12 -3.83 7.52 -30.94
C ASP A 12 -2.91 8.26 -29.94
N THR A 13 -3.40 9.35 -29.34
CA THR A 13 -2.61 10.16 -28.38
C THR A 13 -2.90 9.79 -26.93
N LEU A 14 -3.57 8.68 -26.66
CA LEU A 14 -3.70 8.18 -25.28
C LEU A 14 -2.35 7.74 -24.79
N MET A 15 -1.75 8.51 -23.87
CA MET A 15 -0.48 8.15 -23.23
C MET A 15 -0.57 6.73 -22.69
N LYS A 16 0.10 5.79 -23.35
CA LYS A 16 0.16 4.39 -22.92
C LYS A 16 0.86 4.33 -21.58
N ILE A 17 0.11 3.99 -20.53
CA ILE A 17 0.65 3.88 -19.16
C ILE A 17 1.49 2.63 -19.09
N SER A 18 2.77 2.77 -18.70
CA SER A 18 3.67 1.64 -18.57
C SER A 18 3.47 0.88 -17.25
N PRO A 19 3.12 -0.42 -17.27
CA PRO A 19 3.00 -1.22 -16.04
C PRO A 19 4.32 -1.27 -15.25
N LYS A 20 5.47 -1.35 -15.95
CA LYS A 20 6.79 -1.27 -15.31
C LYS A 20 7.00 0.09 -14.62
N GLY A 21 6.55 1.17 -15.26
CA GLY A 21 6.64 2.52 -14.69
C GLY A 21 5.75 2.69 -13.44
N ALA A 22 4.56 2.08 -13.42
CA ALA A 22 3.69 2.06 -12.27
C ALA A 22 4.30 1.25 -11.11
N PHE A 23 4.86 0.07 -11.41
CA PHE A 23 5.54 -0.78 -10.43
C PHE A 23 6.71 -0.06 -9.76
N ILE A 24 7.65 0.50 -10.53
CA ILE A 24 8.84 1.16 -9.99
C ILE A 24 8.45 2.34 -9.08
N ARG A 25 7.46 3.13 -9.48
CA ARG A 25 6.97 4.25 -8.65
C ARG A 25 6.36 3.78 -7.35
N SER A 26 5.54 2.73 -7.38
CA SER A 26 4.97 2.16 -6.16
C SER A 26 6.02 1.49 -5.28
N ALA A 27 7.13 1.00 -5.85
CA ALA A 27 8.24 0.43 -5.09
C ALA A 27 9.03 1.49 -4.33
N ILE A 28 9.10 2.73 -4.83
CA ILE A 28 9.79 3.83 -4.15
C ILE A 28 8.87 4.43 -3.07
N ILE A 29 7.63 4.74 -3.42
CA ILE A 29 6.63 5.29 -2.50
C ILE A 29 5.32 4.51 -2.70
N PRO A 30 4.83 3.80 -1.67
CA PRO A 30 3.54 3.10 -1.73
C PRO A 30 2.42 4.04 -2.16
N GLY A 31 1.65 3.64 -3.17
CA GLY A 31 0.58 4.47 -3.72
C GLY A 31 0.98 5.41 -4.86
N TRP A 32 2.26 5.65 -5.12
CA TRP A 32 2.69 6.54 -6.21
C TRP A 32 2.35 5.98 -7.60
N GLY A 33 2.41 4.68 -7.78
CA GLY A 33 1.98 4.04 -9.02
C GLY A 33 0.51 4.27 -9.35
N GLN A 34 -0.36 4.36 -8.34
CA GLN A 34 -1.77 4.69 -8.53
C GLN A 34 -1.96 6.14 -8.98
N VAL A 35 -1.17 7.07 -8.45
CA VAL A 35 -1.16 8.47 -8.92
C VAL A 35 -0.71 8.52 -10.39
N TYR A 36 0.33 7.78 -10.74
CA TYR A 36 0.77 7.64 -12.14
C TYR A 36 -0.31 7.04 -13.04
N ASN A 37 -1.10 6.11 -12.54
CA ASN A 37 -2.26 5.51 -13.20
C ASN A 37 -3.50 6.43 -13.23
N LYS A 38 -3.35 7.72 -12.89
CA LYS A 38 -4.44 8.71 -12.82
C LYS A 38 -5.53 8.38 -11.79
N LYS A 39 -5.18 7.65 -10.73
CA LYS A 39 -6.05 7.30 -9.59
C LYS A 39 -5.52 7.88 -8.27
N PRO A 40 -5.41 9.22 -8.13
CA PRO A 40 -4.73 9.85 -6.98
C PRO A 40 -5.42 9.58 -5.65
N VAL A 41 -6.76 9.50 -5.62
CA VAL A 41 -7.51 9.20 -4.38
C VAL A 41 -7.16 7.82 -3.85
N LYS A 42 -7.08 6.81 -4.73
CA LYS A 42 -6.69 5.46 -4.37
C LYS A 42 -5.24 5.43 -3.85
N GLY A 43 -4.33 6.16 -4.53
CA GLY A 43 -2.95 6.30 -4.10
C GLY A 43 -2.81 6.92 -2.70
N LEU A 44 -3.61 7.96 -2.41
CA LEU A 44 -3.61 8.61 -1.10
C LEU A 44 -4.11 7.68 0.01
N VAL A 45 -5.18 6.92 -0.24
CA VAL A 45 -5.71 5.93 0.73
C VAL A 45 -4.65 4.88 1.07
N LEU A 46 -3.98 4.32 0.04
CA LEU A 46 -2.94 3.30 0.23
C LEU A 46 -1.70 3.87 0.95
N LEU A 47 -1.28 5.09 0.61
CA LEU A 47 -0.18 5.78 1.29
C LEU A 47 -0.51 6.04 2.76
N SER A 48 -1.75 6.45 3.06
CA SER A 48 -2.19 6.71 4.44
C SER A 48 -2.24 5.42 5.27
N ALA A 49 -2.72 4.33 4.69
CA ALA A 49 -2.75 3.02 5.33
C ALA A 49 -1.33 2.52 5.65
N GLU A 50 -0.41 2.60 4.68
CA GLU A 50 0.98 2.23 4.87
C GLU A 50 1.67 3.10 5.92
N GLY A 51 1.46 4.42 5.87
CA GLY A 51 1.97 5.35 6.87
C GLY A 51 1.49 5.02 8.28
N TYR A 52 0.22 4.64 8.44
CA TYR A 52 -0.34 4.20 9.73
C TYR A 52 0.34 2.93 10.24
N PHE A 53 0.54 1.91 9.39
CA PHE A 53 1.19 0.68 9.81
C PHE A 53 2.66 0.88 10.15
N LEU A 54 3.40 1.65 9.35
CA LEU A 54 4.80 2.00 9.61
C LEU A 54 4.95 2.81 10.90
N TYR A 55 4.10 3.82 11.12
CA TYR A 55 4.11 4.58 12.36
C TYR A 55 3.96 3.69 13.59
N ASN A 56 2.96 2.79 13.57
CA ASN A 56 2.76 1.86 14.69
C ASN A 56 3.91 0.84 14.82
N PHE A 57 4.48 0.38 13.71
CA PHE A 57 5.64 -0.50 13.75
C PHE A 57 6.83 0.16 14.46
N PHE A 58 7.21 1.37 14.08
CA PHE A 58 8.31 2.10 14.72
C PHE A 58 7.99 2.46 16.17
N TYR A 59 6.75 2.86 16.47
CA TYR A 59 6.31 3.15 17.83
C TYR A 59 6.47 1.93 18.74
N TYR A 60 5.98 0.75 18.33
CA TYR A 60 6.13 -0.46 19.13
C TYR A 60 7.56 -1.01 19.12
N ASN A 61 8.35 -0.74 18.09
CA ASN A 61 9.77 -1.06 18.10
C ASN A 61 10.52 -0.27 19.17
N GLN A 62 10.25 1.02 19.30
CA GLN A 62 10.86 1.84 20.35
C GLN A 62 10.50 1.32 21.76
N ILE A 63 9.22 0.99 21.99
CA ILE A 63 8.80 0.39 23.27
C ILE A 63 9.50 -0.96 23.52
N TYR A 64 9.64 -1.77 22.48
CA TYR A 64 10.35 -3.03 22.58
C TYR A 64 11.82 -2.82 22.98
N ASP A 65 12.49 -1.83 22.43
CA ASP A 65 13.87 -1.51 22.74
C ASP A 65 14.01 -1.03 24.19
N TYR A 66 13.09 -0.22 24.71
CA TYR A 66 13.07 0.17 26.12
C TYR A 66 12.91 -1.03 27.06
N VAL A 67 11.96 -1.91 26.78
CA VAL A 67 11.77 -3.13 27.58
C VAL A 67 12.98 -4.06 27.48
N LYS A 68 13.60 -4.16 26.32
CA LYS A 68 14.81 -4.97 26.11
C LYS A 68 15.97 -4.44 26.92
N THR A 69 16.25 -3.14 26.85
CA THR A 69 17.32 -2.48 27.63
C THR A 69 17.12 -2.69 29.13
N THR A 70 15.88 -2.51 29.62
CA THR A 70 15.58 -2.73 31.05
C THR A 70 15.83 -4.18 31.46
N LYS A 71 15.44 -5.17 30.64
CA LYS A 71 15.72 -6.60 30.89
C LYS A 71 17.21 -6.90 30.95
N GLU A 72 17.98 -6.32 30.04
CA GLU A 72 19.44 -6.51 29.99
C GLU A 72 20.13 -5.89 31.21
N THR A 73 19.61 -4.77 31.70
CA THR A 73 20.15 -4.08 32.90
C THR A 73 19.82 -4.84 34.18
N LEU A 74 18.61 -5.37 34.33
CA LEU A 74 18.16 -6.05 35.55
C LEU A 74 18.53 -7.53 35.60
N GLY A 75 18.78 -8.14 34.44
CA GLY A 75 18.90 -9.58 34.29
C GLY A 75 17.53 -10.28 34.11
N ILE A 76 17.54 -11.36 33.33
CA ILE A 76 16.30 -12.08 32.95
C ILE A 76 15.59 -12.70 34.17
N GLU A 77 16.33 -13.23 35.12
CA GLU A 77 15.78 -13.87 36.33
C GLU A 77 15.00 -12.88 37.18
N THR A 78 15.59 -11.70 37.45
CA THR A 78 14.92 -10.62 38.18
C THR A 78 13.66 -10.16 37.45
N TRP A 79 13.76 -9.95 36.12
CA TRP A 79 12.64 -9.51 35.31
C TRP A 79 11.44 -10.45 35.34
N VAL A 80 11.67 -11.75 35.29
CA VAL A 80 10.59 -12.76 35.29
C VAL A 80 9.84 -12.76 36.61
N GLY A 81 10.51 -12.51 37.72
CA GLY A 81 9.90 -12.46 39.07
C GLY A 81 9.05 -11.22 39.34
N LEU A 82 9.16 -10.15 38.52
CA LEU A 82 8.42 -8.92 38.73
C LEU A 82 6.98 -9.00 38.25
N THR A 83 6.09 -8.30 38.96
CA THR A 83 4.71 -8.05 38.53
C THR A 83 4.66 -7.06 37.36
N GLU A 84 3.53 -6.94 36.67
CA GLU A 84 3.38 -5.99 35.55
C GLU A 84 3.61 -4.53 35.98
N GLU A 85 3.13 -4.17 37.16
CA GLU A 85 3.32 -2.81 37.73
C GLU A 85 4.77 -2.51 38.03
N GLU A 86 5.46 -3.47 38.66
CA GLU A 86 6.90 -3.35 38.93
C GLU A 86 7.72 -3.27 37.65
N LYS A 87 7.36 -4.04 36.62
CA LYS A 87 8.01 -3.95 35.29
C LYS A 87 7.87 -2.56 34.69
N LYS A 88 6.68 -1.93 34.78
CA LYS A 88 6.46 -0.56 34.31
C LYS A 88 7.36 0.43 35.08
N ALA A 89 7.36 0.32 36.39
CA ALA A 89 8.20 1.17 37.25
C ALA A 89 9.69 1.03 36.92
N GLN A 90 10.17 -0.20 36.66
CA GLN A 90 11.55 -0.46 36.29
C GLN A 90 11.92 0.10 34.90
N VAL A 91 11.02 0.01 33.92
CA VAL A 91 11.24 0.62 32.61
C VAL A 91 11.33 2.14 32.73
N LEU A 92 10.46 2.75 33.54
CA LEU A 92 10.50 4.18 33.81
C LEU A 92 11.84 4.58 34.50
N ALA A 93 12.26 3.82 35.49
CA ALA A 93 13.51 4.09 36.23
C ALA A 93 14.76 4.00 35.35
N VAL A 94 14.82 3.00 34.47
CA VAL A 94 16.00 2.74 33.63
C VAL A 94 16.03 3.61 32.37
N THR A 95 14.87 3.82 31.73
CA THR A 95 14.81 4.49 30.41
C THR A 95 14.22 5.90 30.46
N GLY A 96 13.60 6.30 31.57
CA GLY A 96 12.84 7.55 31.69
C GLY A 96 11.51 7.56 30.90
N TYR A 97 11.11 6.42 30.31
CA TYR A 97 9.90 6.32 29.50
C TYR A 97 8.76 5.66 30.27
N GLU A 98 7.63 6.36 30.37
CA GLU A 98 6.41 5.84 31.01
C GLU A 98 5.62 4.96 30.03
N LEU A 99 5.47 3.68 30.37
CA LEU A 99 4.68 2.75 29.57
C LEU A 99 3.19 2.95 29.82
N THR A 100 2.49 3.60 28.89
CA THR A 100 1.05 3.83 28.95
C THR A 100 0.21 2.63 28.53
N LEU A 101 0.82 1.63 27.89
CA LEU A 101 0.14 0.47 27.33
C LEU A 101 0.11 -0.69 28.31
N ASN A 102 -1.08 -1.26 28.52
CA ASN A 102 -1.29 -2.49 29.33
C ASN A 102 -0.73 -3.76 28.66
N SER A 103 0.28 -3.64 27.81
CA SER A 103 0.80 -4.78 27.05
C SER A 103 2.30 -4.91 27.24
N TRP A 104 2.68 -5.97 27.94
CA TRP A 104 4.06 -6.41 28.12
C TRP A 104 4.62 -7.16 26.91
N ARG A 105 3.87 -7.19 25.81
CA ARG A 105 4.23 -7.88 24.58
C ARG A 105 4.40 -6.91 23.40
N PRO A 106 5.28 -5.89 23.50
CA PRO A 106 5.50 -4.94 22.43
C PRO A 106 6.02 -5.62 21.16
N ARG A 107 6.74 -6.74 21.30
CA ARG A 107 7.23 -7.56 20.19
C ARG A 107 6.07 -8.09 19.31
N GLU A 108 5.00 -8.57 19.92
CA GLU A 108 3.84 -9.11 19.18
C GLU A 108 3.15 -8.00 18.39
N LYS A 109 2.93 -6.84 19.03
CA LYS A 109 2.34 -5.68 18.36
C LYS A 109 3.21 -5.15 17.23
N ARG A 110 4.52 -4.98 17.47
CA ARG A 110 5.47 -4.61 16.44
C ARG A 110 5.43 -5.57 15.25
N ASN A 111 5.50 -6.86 15.50
CA ASN A 111 5.48 -7.87 14.45
C ASN A 111 4.14 -7.86 13.69
N LYS A 112 3.01 -7.69 14.40
CA LYS A 112 1.69 -7.55 13.77
C LYS A 112 1.67 -6.39 12.77
N TYR A 113 2.10 -5.19 13.19
CA TYR A 113 2.11 -4.03 12.30
C TYR A 113 3.14 -4.16 11.17
N GLY A 114 4.28 -4.81 11.42
CA GLY A 114 5.26 -5.13 10.39
C GLY A 114 4.69 -6.05 9.29
N TRP A 115 3.93 -7.09 9.66
CA TRP A 115 3.29 -7.95 8.69
C TRP A 115 2.17 -7.26 7.91
N TRP A 116 1.39 -6.37 8.56
CA TRP A 116 0.39 -5.57 7.87
C TRP A 116 1.01 -4.57 6.91
N SER A 117 2.09 -3.89 7.29
CA SER A 117 2.85 -2.99 6.40
C SER A 117 3.39 -3.75 5.20
N LEU A 118 4.06 -4.89 5.40
CA LEU A 118 4.55 -5.71 4.30
C LEU A 118 3.42 -6.15 3.35
N GLY A 119 2.29 -6.59 3.90
CA GLY A 119 1.12 -7.00 3.12
C GLY A 119 0.54 -5.84 2.30
N THR A 120 0.36 -4.68 2.91
CA THR A 120 -0.14 -3.48 2.25
C THR A 120 0.83 -3.00 1.16
N TYR A 121 2.12 -3.04 1.43
CA TYR A 121 3.15 -2.68 0.45
C TYR A 121 3.11 -3.58 -0.79
N ILE A 122 3.07 -4.91 -0.60
CA ILE A 122 2.96 -5.86 -1.72
C ILE A 122 1.65 -5.63 -2.48
N PHE A 123 0.54 -5.41 -1.76
CA PHE A 123 -0.74 -5.10 -2.39
C PHE A 123 -0.67 -3.83 -3.26
N CYS A 124 -0.02 -2.75 -2.77
CA CYS A 124 0.18 -1.52 -3.54
C CYS A 124 0.94 -1.76 -4.85
N LEU A 125 1.96 -2.61 -4.82
CA LEU A 125 2.75 -2.96 -6.01
C LEU A 125 1.90 -3.68 -7.06
N LEU A 126 1.22 -4.74 -6.63
CA LEU A 126 0.40 -5.57 -7.52
C LEU A 126 -0.77 -4.76 -8.11
N ASP A 127 -1.46 -4.00 -7.27
CA ASP A 127 -2.58 -3.18 -7.66
C ASP A 127 -2.20 -2.10 -8.69
N ALA A 128 -1.04 -1.45 -8.52
CA ALA A 128 -0.54 -0.48 -9.48
C ALA A 128 -0.25 -1.09 -10.86
N VAL A 129 0.29 -2.31 -10.89
CA VAL A 129 0.56 -3.05 -12.14
C VAL A 129 -0.74 -3.47 -12.81
N VAL A 130 -1.67 -4.04 -12.05
CA VAL A 130 -2.99 -4.47 -12.57
C VAL A 130 -3.75 -3.28 -13.15
N ASP A 131 -3.81 -2.17 -12.42
CA ASP A 131 -4.46 -0.94 -12.89
C ASP A 131 -3.82 -0.41 -14.18
N ALA A 132 -2.50 -0.43 -14.30
CA ALA A 132 -1.81 0.00 -15.50
C ALA A 132 -2.09 -0.92 -16.72
N HIS A 133 -2.24 -2.23 -16.49
CA HIS A 133 -2.66 -3.16 -17.54
C HIS A 133 -4.10 -2.90 -17.97
N LEU A 134 -5.03 -2.73 -17.02
CA LEU A 134 -6.45 -2.49 -17.30
C LEU A 134 -6.70 -1.19 -18.07
N ILE A 135 -5.93 -0.13 -17.79
CA ILE A 135 -6.04 1.16 -18.52
C ILE A 135 -5.64 1.01 -19.98
N ASN A 136 -4.67 0.13 -20.26
CA ASN A 136 -4.20 -0.13 -21.63
C ASN A 136 -5.05 -1.17 -22.38
N PHE A 137 -6.05 -1.78 -21.73
CA PHE A 137 -6.94 -2.73 -22.40
C PHE A 137 -7.85 -1.99 -23.38
N PRO A 138 -8.04 -2.53 -24.60
CA PRO A 138 -8.94 -1.94 -25.57
C PRO A 138 -10.37 -1.92 -24.99
N LYS A 139 -10.98 -0.74 -24.97
CA LYS A 139 -12.38 -0.60 -24.56
C LYS A 139 -13.24 -1.15 -25.69
N GLY A 140 -13.95 -2.26 -25.44
CA GLY A 140 -14.99 -2.73 -26.34
C GLY A 140 -16.14 -1.73 -26.35
N GLU A 141 -16.46 -1.17 -27.50
CA GLU A 141 -17.67 -0.37 -27.69
C GLU A 141 -18.83 -1.33 -28.04
N ILE A 142 -19.87 -1.28 -27.22
CA ILE A 142 -21.12 -2.00 -27.49
C ILE A 142 -22.03 -1.04 -28.26
N GLU A 143 -22.18 -1.27 -29.58
CA GLU A 143 -23.13 -0.54 -30.41
C GLU A 143 -24.47 -1.29 -30.43
N LEU A 144 -25.50 -0.63 -29.91
CA LEU A 144 -26.90 -1.07 -30.05
C LEU A 144 -27.46 -0.43 -31.31
N GLY A 145 -27.52 -1.17 -32.39
CA GLY A 145 -28.21 -0.75 -33.62
C GLY A 145 -29.63 -1.27 -33.65
N SER A 146 -30.62 -0.40 -33.90
CA SER A 146 -31.96 -0.81 -34.24
C SER A 146 -32.10 -0.86 -35.76
N THR A 147 -32.41 -2.02 -36.29
CA THR A 147 -32.84 -2.22 -37.68
C THR A 147 -34.36 -2.46 -37.72
N GLU A 148 -34.99 -2.15 -38.82
CA GLU A 148 -36.46 -2.33 -39.01
C GLU A 148 -36.95 -3.76 -38.73
N THR A 149 -36.05 -4.73 -38.65
CA THR A 149 -36.35 -6.16 -38.41
C THR A 149 -35.88 -6.69 -37.05
N GLY A 150 -35.24 -5.88 -36.18
CA GLY A 150 -34.79 -6.34 -34.87
C GLY A 150 -33.63 -5.53 -34.27
N LEU A 151 -33.29 -5.88 -33.04
CA LEU A 151 -32.16 -5.31 -32.32
C LEU A 151 -30.87 -6.09 -32.68
N ASN A 152 -29.88 -5.41 -33.25
CA ASN A 152 -28.56 -5.98 -33.49
C ASN A 152 -27.60 -5.48 -32.40
N LEU A 153 -27.00 -6.42 -31.70
CA LEU A 153 -25.92 -6.18 -30.71
C LEU A 153 -24.57 -6.47 -31.38
N SER A 154 -23.80 -5.44 -31.66
CA SER A 154 -22.45 -5.60 -32.18
C SER A 154 -21.41 -5.17 -31.13
N VAL A 155 -20.41 -6.02 -30.91
CA VAL A 155 -19.26 -5.71 -30.04
C VAL A 155 -18.08 -5.41 -30.95
N ARG A 156 -17.67 -4.16 -31.03
CA ARG A 156 -16.46 -3.73 -31.74
C ARG A 156 -15.28 -3.66 -30.79
N MET A 157 -14.31 -4.52 -30.94
CA MET A 157 -13.03 -4.46 -30.23
C MET A 157 -12.00 -3.79 -31.15
N ASN A 158 -11.46 -2.62 -30.75
CA ASN A 158 -10.32 -2.00 -31.41
C ASN A 158 -9.06 -2.54 -30.74
N PHE A 159 -8.27 -3.31 -31.49
CA PHE A 159 -6.95 -3.82 -31.09
C PHE A 159 -5.85 -2.83 -31.47
#